data_e55364dbadfa5d5e6c98516f1ea6d794
#
_entry.id   e55364dbadfa5d5e6c98516f1ea6d794
#
_cell.length_a   1.000
_cell.length_b   1.000
_cell.length_c   1.000
_cell.angle_alpha   90.00
_cell.angle_beta   90.00
_cell.angle_gamma   90.00
#
_symmetry.space_group_name_H-M   'P 1'
#
loop_
_entity.id
_entity.type
_entity.pdbx_description
1 polymer ?
#
loop_
_entity_poly.entity_id
_entity_poly.type
_entity_poly.pdbx_seq_one_letter_code
_entity_poly.pdbx_strand_id
1 'polypeptide(L)'
;LTGVRPVKYIRSIYETRDNAEEYLRNSLLVSDKKIRLANDVIRIQKPVLDSLDLRKISLYISIPFCPSRCSYCSFISASGEGALKLIDDYFGLLLKELDIYADIVKRFSLKVDTVYIGGGTPTTLSASQLDRLIDKLGEFDIANIREFTAEAGRPDTITEDKLRTLKNGGVRRISINPQSMNDSVLEAVGRRHTVKDVCEALEIARKVGVD
;
A
#
# COMPACT_ATOMS: atom_id res chain seq x y z
N LEU A 1 -4.40 25.88 5.10
CA LEU A 1 -5.14 24.97 4.24
C LEU A 1 -5.18 23.59 4.86
N THR A 2 -6.34 23.13 5.25
CA THR A 2 -6.59 21.78 5.75
C THR A 2 -7.56 21.08 4.79
N GLY A 3 -7.46 19.79 4.63
CA GLY A 3 -8.37 19.04 3.76
C GLY A 3 -7.70 17.82 3.13
N VAL A 4 -8.50 17.08 2.39
CA VAL A 4 -8.05 15.88 1.68
C VAL A 4 -7.26 16.30 0.43
N ARG A 5 -6.04 15.78 0.28
CA ARG A 5 -5.16 16.00 -0.89
C ARG A 5 -4.84 17.49 -1.15
N PRO A 6 -4.29 18.23 -0.16
CA PRO A 6 -4.05 19.68 -0.29
C PRO A 6 -3.13 20.02 -1.47
N VAL A 7 -2.14 19.18 -1.78
CA VAL A 7 -1.22 19.40 -2.91
C VAL A 7 -1.95 19.33 -4.26
N LYS A 8 -2.90 18.39 -4.43
CA LYS A 8 -3.73 18.33 -5.64
C LYS A 8 -4.54 19.60 -5.83
N TYR A 9 -5.12 20.14 -4.76
CA TYR A 9 -5.87 21.38 -4.80
C TYR A 9 -4.97 22.58 -5.10
N ILE A 10 -3.80 22.68 -4.47
CA ILE A 10 -2.82 23.75 -4.77
C ILE A 10 -2.39 23.69 -6.23
N ARG A 11 -2.13 22.50 -6.78
CA ARG A 11 -1.80 22.33 -8.19
C ARG A 11 -2.90 22.87 -9.10
N SER A 12 -4.17 22.54 -8.81
CA SER A 12 -5.29 23.05 -9.63
C SER A 12 -5.41 24.58 -9.56
N ILE A 13 -5.00 25.22 -8.46
CA ILE A 13 -4.94 26.69 -8.36
C ILE A 13 -3.85 27.24 -9.30
N TYR A 14 -2.68 26.62 -9.37
CA TYR A 14 -1.63 27.03 -10.34
C TYR A 14 -2.04 26.82 -11.80
N GLU A 15 -2.86 25.83 -12.09
CA GLU A 15 -3.38 25.57 -13.45
C GLU A 15 -4.48 26.55 -13.86
N THR A 16 -5.16 27.21 -12.91
CA THR A 16 -6.37 28.01 -13.16
C THR A 16 -6.23 29.50 -12.82
N ARG A 17 -5.11 29.94 -12.22
CA ARG A 17 -4.93 31.31 -11.73
C ARG A 17 -3.51 31.83 -12.00
N ASP A 18 -3.40 32.98 -12.64
CA ASP A 18 -2.10 33.64 -12.86
C ASP A 18 -1.49 34.14 -11.53
N ASN A 19 -2.31 34.58 -10.57
CA ASN A 19 -1.89 35.05 -9.26
C ASN A 19 -2.00 33.98 -8.17
N ALA A 20 -1.69 32.73 -8.49
CA ALA A 20 -1.89 31.57 -7.62
C ALA A 20 -1.25 31.72 -6.24
N GLU A 21 0.02 32.17 -6.15
CA GLU A 21 0.67 32.31 -4.84
C GLU A 21 0.08 33.41 -3.98
N GLU A 22 -0.29 34.52 -4.58
CA GLU A 22 -0.97 35.61 -3.87
C GLU A 22 -2.31 35.14 -3.32
N TYR A 23 -3.09 34.42 -4.11
CA TYR A 23 -4.35 33.81 -3.68
C TYR A 23 -4.14 32.82 -2.54
N LEU A 24 -3.10 31.97 -2.60
CA LEU A 24 -2.77 31.05 -1.52
C LEU A 24 -2.43 31.77 -0.22
N ARG A 25 -1.68 32.89 -0.28
CA ARG A 25 -1.30 33.68 0.90
C ARG A 25 -2.48 34.46 1.47
N ASN A 26 -3.14 35.24 0.64
CA ASN A 26 -4.08 36.28 1.10
C ASN A 26 -5.51 35.74 1.27
N SER A 27 -5.96 34.81 0.41
CA SER A 27 -7.32 34.28 0.48
C SER A 27 -7.41 32.96 1.24
N LEU A 28 -6.41 32.08 1.07
CA LEU A 28 -6.41 30.77 1.74
C LEU A 28 -5.48 30.73 2.98
N LEU A 29 -4.81 31.84 3.30
CA LEU A 29 -3.95 32.00 4.47
C LEU A 29 -2.89 30.88 4.61
N VAL A 30 -2.35 30.44 3.48
CA VAL A 30 -1.29 29.44 3.44
C VAL A 30 0.06 30.10 3.66
N SER A 31 0.81 29.65 4.66
CA SER A 31 2.14 30.20 4.93
C SER A 31 3.13 29.88 3.82
N ASP A 32 4.13 30.74 3.60
CA ASP A 32 5.18 30.55 2.59
C ASP A 32 5.93 29.23 2.75
N LYS A 33 6.14 28.78 3.99
CA LYS A 33 6.74 27.46 4.26
C LYS A 33 5.91 26.32 3.67
N LYS A 34 4.58 26.38 3.81
CA LYS A 34 3.67 25.36 3.26
C LYS A 34 3.52 25.47 1.73
N ILE A 35 3.58 26.69 1.19
CA ILE A 35 3.59 26.90 -0.26
C ILE A 35 4.85 26.27 -0.87
N ARG A 36 6.03 26.55 -0.31
CA ARG A 36 7.28 25.93 -0.78
C ARG A 36 7.23 24.41 -0.69
N LEU A 37 6.80 23.85 0.43
CA LEU A 37 6.64 22.39 0.58
C LEU A 37 5.69 21.80 -0.48
N ALA A 38 4.56 22.44 -0.74
CA ALA A 38 3.62 21.99 -1.75
C ALA A 38 4.23 22.03 -3.15
N ASN A 39 4.99 23.08 -3.48
CA ASN A 39 5.69 23.22 -4.75
C ASN A 39 6.76 22.14 -4.94
N ASP A 40 7.52 21.82 -3.88
CA ASP A 40 8.48 20.71 -3.93
C ASP A 40 7.78 19.37 -4.18
N VAL A 41 6.67 19.10 -3.51
CA VAL A 41 5.87 17.87 -3.75
C VAL A 41 5.31 17.84 -5.17
N ILE A 42 4.75 18.96 -5.68
CA ILE A 42 4.25 19.07 -7.06
C ILE A 42 5.36 18.75 -8.06
N ARG A 43 6.55 19.33 -7.86
CA ARG A 43 7.71 19.12 -8.73
C ARG A 43 8.14 17.65 -8.76
N ILE A 44 8.17 16.98 -7.59
CA ILE A 44 8.54 15.57 -7.49
C ILE A 44 7.47 14.65 -8.10
N GLN A 45 6.19 15.00 -7.95
CA GLN A 45 5.08 14.21 -8.49
C GLN A 45 4.91 14.39 -10.02
N LYS A 46 5.35 15.52 -10.56
CA LYS A 46 5.12 15.88 -11.97
C LYS A 46 5.56 14.79 -12.96
N PRO A 47 6.78 14.22 -12.91
CA PRO A 47 7.18 13.17 -13.85
C PRO A 47 6.29 11.93 -13.82
N VAL A 48 5.79 11.56 -12.63
CA VAL A 48 4.87 10.43 -12.47
C VAL A 48 3.51 10.76 -13.10
N LEU A 49 2.99 11.96 -12.86
CA LEU A 49 1.71 12.40 -13.39
C LEU A 49 1.74 12.58 -14.91
N ASP A 50 2.85 13.11 -15.45
CA ASP A 50 3.05 13.28 -16.91
C ASP A 50 3.20 11.93 -17.63
N SER A 51 3.58 10.86 -16.91
CA SER A 51 3.70 9.50 -17.45
C SER A 51 2.38 8.71 -17.40
N LEU A 52 1.29 9.29 -16.87
CA LEU A 52 0.00 8.63 -16.82
C LEU A 52 -0.55 8.46 -18.25
N ASP A 53 -1.06 7.27 -18.52
CA ASP A 53 -1.69 6.88 -19.77
C ASP A 53 -3.06 6.28 -19.44
N LEU A 54 -4.08 6.59 -20.22
CA LEU A 54 -5.45 6.07 -20.04
C LEU A 54 -5.53 4.54 -20.20
N ARG A 55 -4.53 3.92 -20.81
CA ARG A 55 -4.41 2.46 -20.92
C ARG A 55 -3.64 1.82 -19.78
N LYS A 56 -3.03 2.61 -18.90
CA LYS A 56 -2.32 2.13 -17.72
C LYS A 56 -3.25 2.09 -16.51
N ILE A 57 -3.22 0.98 -15.82
CA ILE A 57 -3.99 0.77 -14.59
C ILE A 57 -3.09 0.38 -13.42
N SER A 58 -3.59 0.63 -12.22
CA SER A 58 -3.00 0.13 -10.98
C SER A 58 -3.91 -0.94 -10.40
N LEU A 59 -3.34 -2.07 -9.98
CA LEU A 59 -4.06 -3.10 -9.26
C LEU A 59 -3.86 -2.90 -7.76
N TYR A 60 -4.96 -2.81 -7.01
CA TYR A 60 -4.96 -2.83 -5.56
C TYR A 60 -5.64 -4.12 -5.08
N ILE A 61 -4.85 -5.01 -4.48
CA ILE A 61 -5.33 -6.27 -3.93
C ILE A 61 -5.53 -6.08 -2.42
N SER A 62 -6.76 -6.18 -1.96
CA SER A 62 -7.09 -6.04 -0.55
C SER A 62 -7.10 -7.39 0.15
N ILE A 63 -6.38 -7.51 1.26
CA ILE A 63 -6.48 -8.66 2.18
C ILE A 63 -7.11 -8.15 3.49
N PRO A 64 -8.43 -8.23 3.63
CA PRO A 64 -9.16 -7.54 4.70
C PRO A 64 -9.13 -8.28 6.05
N PHE A 65 -8.03 -8.95 6.37
CA PHE A 65 -7.86 -9.69 7.62
C PHE A 65 -6.76 -9.11 8.47
N CYS A 66 -6.98 -9.08 9.80
CA CYS A 66 -5.98 -8.69 10.80
C CYS A 66 -5.98 -9.67 11.97
N PRO A 67 -4.82 -9.95 12.59
CA PRO A 67 -4.77 -10.79 13.80
C PRO A 67 -5.54 -10.16 14.96
N SER A 68 -5.50 -8.84 15.09
CA SER A 68 -6.26 -8.06 16.08
C SER A 68 -6.66 -6.70 15.49
N ARG A 69 -7.67 -6.04 16.07
CA ARG A 69 -8.09 -4.71 15.66
C ARG A 69 -7.37 -3.64 16.46
N CYS A 70 -6.73 -2.72 15.77
CA CYS A 70 -6.15 -1.53 16.41
C CYS A 70 -7.25 -0.52 16.73
N SER A 71 -7.18 0.15 17.89
CA SER A 71 -8.22 1.08 18.37
C SER A 71 -8.45 2.29 17.44
N TYR A 72 -7.43 2.70 16.70
CA TYR A 72 -7.47 3.84 15.76
C TYR A 72 -7.82 3.46 14.32
N CYS A 73 -7.98 2.14 14.01
CA CYS A 73 -8.10 1.68 12.64
C CYS A 73 -9.50 1.92 12.08
N SER A 74 -9.57 2.69 10.99
CA SER A 74 -10.79 2.96 10.21
C SER A 74 -10.96 2.04 8.99
N PHE A 75 -10.00 1.18 8.71
CA PHE A 75 -10.07 0.28 7.55
C PHE A 75 -11.14 -0.79 7.76
N ILE A 76 -11.79 -1.14 6.65
CA ILE A 76 -12.70 -2.29 6.63
C ILE A 76 -11.84 -3.54 6.74
N SER A 77 -11.83 -4.16 7.91
CA SER A 77 -11.09 -5.40 8.14
C SER A 77 -11.82 -6.28 9.15
N ALA A 78 -11.75 -7.58 8.92
CA ALA A 78 -12.20 -8.60 9.85
C ALA A 78 -11.03 -9.01 10.75
N SER A 79 -11.27 -9.20 12.04
CA SER A 79 -10.21 -9.52 13.01
C SER A 79 -10.65 -10.57 14.03
N GLY A 80 -9.66 -11.25 14.60
CA GLY A 80 -9.86 -12.33 15.57
C GLY A 80 -10.00 -13.71 14.93
N GLU A 81 -10.01 -14.75 15.76
CA GLU A 81 -9.95 -16.14 15.32
C GLU A 81 -11.08 -16.56 14.39
N GLY A 82 -12.30 -16.08 14.64
CA GLY A 82 -13.45 -16.37 13.79
C GLY A 82 -13.31 -15.82 12.38
N ALA A 83 -12.75 -14.61 12.25
CA ALA A 83 -12.51 -13.98 10.96
C ALA A 83 -11.38 -14.68 10.20
N LEU A 84 -10.31 -15.06 10.89
CA LEU A 84 -9.16 -15.73 10.27
C LEU A 84 -9.54 -17.09 9.65
N LYS A 85 -10.58 -17.76 10.13
CA LYS A 85 -11.10 -19.00 9.55
C LYS A 85 -11.73 -18.80 8.17
N LEU A 86 -12.09 -17.58 7.80
CA LEU A 86 -12.67 -17.25 6.50
C LEU A 86 -11.60 -16.94 5.43
N ILE A 87 -10.31 -16.95 5.79
CA ILE A 87 -9.23 -16.58 4.86
C ILE A 87 -9.22 -17.50 3.63
N ASP A 88 -9.37 -18.80 3.79
CA ASP A 88 -9.30 -19.75 2.69
C ASP A 88 -10.46 -19.55 1.69
N ASP A 89 -11.67 -19.36 2.19
CA ASP A 89 -12.85 -19.08 1.35
C ASP A 89 -12.69 -17.75 0.61
N TYR A 90 -12.29 -16.69 1.33
CA TYR A 90 -12.01 -15.39 0.75
C TYR A 90 -10.93 -15.48 -0.33
N PHE A 91 -9.82 -16.17 -0.02
CA PHE A 91 -8.71 -16.33 -0.94
C PHE A 91 -9.12 -17.05 -2.22
N GLY A 92 -9.94 -18.09 -2.10
CA GLY A 92 -10.51 -18.79 -3.25
C GLY A 92 -11.39 -17.88 -4.14
N LEU A 93 -12.15 -16.97 -3.53
CA LEU A 93 -12.95 -15.98 -4.26
C LEU A 93 -12.08 -14.89 -4.89
N LEU A 94 -11.06 -14.42 -4.18
CA LEU A 94 -10.10 -13.43 -4.70
C LEU A 94 -9.39 -13.94 -5.97
N LEU A 95 -8.97 -15.20 -6.01
CA LEU A 95 -8.35 -15.78 -7.21
C LEU A 95 -9.32 -15.81 -8.40
N LYS A 96 -10.59 -16.14 -8.16
CA LYS A 96 -11.63 -16.10 -9.21
C LYS A 96 -11.91 -14.68 -9.70
N GLU A 97 -11.90 -13.71 -8.80
CA GLU A 97 -12.04 -12.29 -9.15
C GLU A 97 -10.88 -11.84 -10.02
N LEU A 98 -9.65 -12.24 -9.70
CA LEU A 98 -8.48 -11.95 -10.52
C LEU A 98 -8.55 -12.57 -11.91
N ASP A 99 -9.13 -13.77 -12.09
CA ASP A 99 -9.40 -14.34 -13.41
C ASP A 99 -10.24 -13.40 -14.28
N ILE A 100 -11.33 -12.88 -13.70
CA ILE A 100 -12.23 -11.95 -14.39
C ILE A 100 -11.49 -10.67 -14.78
N TYR A 101 -10.70 -10.10 -13.85
CA TYR A 101 -9.93 -8.89 -14.15
C TYR A 101 -8.82 -9.12 -15.18
N ALA A 102 -8.17 -10.29 -15.20
CA ALA A 102 -7.20 -10.63 -16.22
C ALA A 102 -7.84 -10.65 -17.62
N ASP A 103 -9.03 -11.21 -17.75
CA ASP A 103 -9.79 -11.18 -18.99
C ASP A 103 -10.20 -9.75 -19.42
N ILE A 104 -10.60 -8.91 -18.47
CA ILE A 104 -10.90 -7.49 -18.72
C ILE A 104 -9.66 -6.76 -19.23
N VAL A 105 -8.53 -6.94 -18.56
CA VAL A 105 -7.24 -6.31 -18.93
C VAL A 105 -6.84 -6.69 -20.35
N LYS A 106 -6.93 -7.98 -20.69
CA LYS A 106 -6.67 -8.49 -22.05
C LYS A 106 -7.64 -7.92 -23.07
N ARG A 107 -8.95 -7.99 -22.79
CA ARG A 107 -10.03 -7.54 -23.69
C ARG A 107 -9.91 -6.06 -24.07
N PHE A 108 -9.54 -5.22 -23.12
CA PHE A 108 -9.41 -3.76 -23.33
C PHE A 108 -7.98 -3.32 -23.65
N SER A 109 -7.04 -4.25 -23.81
CA SER A 109 -5.61 -3.97 -24.06
C SER A 109 -5.02 -2.99 -23.04
N LEU A 110 -5.40 -3.15 -21.77
CA LEU A 110 -4.87 -2.36 -20.68
C LEU A 110 -3.48 -2.88 -20.27
N LYS A 111 -2.69 -2.00 -19.65
CA LYS A 111 -1.37 -2.36 -19.10
C LYS A 111 -1.35 -2.11 -17.62
N VAL A 112 -0.94 -3.10 -16.85
CA VAL A 112 -0.70 -2.91 -15.41
C VAL A 112 0.59 -2.12 -15.25
N ASP A 113 0.54 -1.00 -14.54
CA ASP A 113 1.68 -0.12 -14.27
C ASP A 113 2.19 -0.28 -12.83
N THR A 114 1.29 -0.56 -11.90
CA THR A 114 1.62 -0.81 -10.49
C THR A 114 0.74 -1.90 -9.88
N VAL A 115 1.30 -2.64 -8.93
CA VAL A 115 0.56 -3.59 -8.08
C VAL A 115 0.82 -3.25 -6.62
N TYR A 116 -0.24 -3.16 -5.84
CA TYR A 116 -0.18 -2.93 -4.41
C TYR A 116 -1.04 -3.95 -3.67
N ILE A 117 -0.41 -4.76 -2.82
CA ILE A 117 -1.10 -5.71 -1.96
C ILE A 117 -1.21 -5.09 -0.57
N GLY A 118 -2.41 -4.76 -0.15
CA GLY A 118 -2.66 -4.02 1.09
C GLY A 118 -3.96 -4.44 1.78
N GLY A 119 -4.58 -3.52 2.52
CA GLY A 119 -5.85 -3.74 3.21
C GLY A 119 -5.70 -3.81 4.73
N GLY A 120 -6.08 -4.93 5.33
CA GLY A 120 -5.89 -5.20 6.75
C GLY A 120 -4.44 -5.58 7.03
N THR A 121 -4.06 -6.80 6.68
CA THR A 121 -2.70 -7.32 6.87
C THR A 121 -2.43 -8.43 5.86
N PRO A 122 -1.82 -8.14 4.70
CA PRO A 122 -1.53 -9.14 3.66
C PRO A 122 -0.73 -10.35 4.15
N THR A 123 0.15 -10.15 5.12
CA THR A 123 0.97 -11.20 5.73
C THR A 123 0.19 -12.13 6.69
N THR A 124 -1.13 -11.96 6.83
CA THR A 124 -2.01 -13.00 7.40
C THR A 124 -2.15 -14.22 6.49
N LEU A 125 -1.95 -14.04 5.19
CA LEU A 125 -1.84 -15.14 4.25
C LEU A 125 -0.61 -15.99 4.57
N SER A 126 -0.70 -17.30 4.32
CA SER A 126 0.45 -18.22 4.39
C SER A 126 1.42 -17.96 3.22
N ALA A 127 2.65 -18.45 3.33
CA ALA A 127 3.62 -18.37 2.24
C ALA A 127 3.07 -19.03 0.96
N SER A 128 2.41 -20.17 1.06
CA SER A 128 1.77 -20.84 -0.08
C SER A 128 0.63 -20.05 -0.70
N GLN A 129 -0.18 -19.33 0.10
CA GLN A 129 -1.21 -18.46 -0.43
C GLN A 129 -0.62 -17.23 -1.12
N LEU A 130 0.44 -16.64 -0.55
CA LEU A 130 1.17 -15.54 -1.20
C LEU A 130 1.79 -15.97 -2.54
N ASP A 131 2.38 -17.15 -2.59
CA ASP A 131 2.93 -17.73 -3.81
C ASP A 131 1.86 -17.87 -4.90
N ARG A 132 0.73 -18.51 -4.58
CA ARG A 132 -0.40 -18.65 -5.50
C ARG A 132 -1.00 -17.31 -5.93
N LEU A 133 -1.02 -16.30 -5.05
CA LEU A 133 -1.47 -14.95 -5.40
C LEU A 133 -0.54 -14.31 -6.42
N ILE A 134 0.77 -14.45 -6.21
CA ILE A 134 1.80 -13.90 -7.10
C ILE A 134 1.75 -14.60 -8.46
N ASP A 135 1.66 -15.91 -8.49
CA ASP A 135 1.49 -16.68 -9.72
C ASP A 135 0.26 -16.19 -10.51
N LYS A 136 -0.87 -15.98 -9.82
CA LYS A 136 -2.08 -15.44 -10.43
C LYS A 136 -1.87 -14.02 -10.98
N LEU A 137 -1.13 -13.17 -10.27
CA LEU A 137 -0.80 -11.84 -10.75
C LEU A 137 0.12 -11.85 -11.97
N GLY A 138 0.90 -12.92 -12.19
CA GLY A 138 1.69 -13.12 -13.40
C GLY A 138 0.87 -13.09 -14.70
N GLU A 139 -0.43 -13.38 -14.64
CA GLU A 139 -1.32 -13.31 -15.80
C GLU A 139 -1.56 -11.88 -16.33
N PHE A 140 -1.17 -10.86 -15.54
CA PHE A 140 -1.32 -9.44 -15.88
C PHE A 140 -0.07 -8.81 -16.52
N ASP A 141 0.92 -9.59 -16.93
CA ASP A 141 2.20 -9.10 -17.48
C ASP A 141 2.91 -8.09 -16.54
N ILE A 142 3.10 -8.49 -15.30
CA ILE A 142 3.67 -7.63 -14.26
C ILE A 142 5.21 -7.63 -14.19
N ALA A 143 5.92 -8.27 -15.13
CA ALA A 143 7.37 -8.41 -15.07
C ALA A 143 8.12 -7.04 -15.06
N ASN A 144 7.59 -6.04 -15.76
CA ASN A 144 8.21 -4.74 -15.94
C ASN A 144 7.38 -3.57 -15.39
N ILE A 145 6.52 -3.80 -14.40
CA ILE A 145 5.72 -2.76 -13.78
C ILE A 145 6.61 -1.78 -12.98
N ARG A 146 6.14 -0.55 -12.85
CA ARG A 146 6.86 0.51 -12.14
C ARG A 146 6.98 0.26 -10.64
N GLU A 147 5.93 -0.28 -10.02
CA GLU A 147 5.89 -0.56 -8.59
C GLU A 147 5.19 -1.89 -8.31
N PHE A 148 5.81 -2.72 -7.48
CA PHE A 148 5.18 -3.88 -6.86
C PHE A 148 5.45 -3.85 -5.37
N THR A 149 4.44 -3.45 -4.61
CA THR A 149 4.52 -3.26 -3.16
C THR A 149 3.57 -4.21 -2.44
N ALA A 150 4.00 -4.76 -1.32
CA ALA A 150 3.15 -5.50 -0.39
C ALA A 150 3.28 -4.95 1.03
N GLU A 151 2.15 -4.78 1.72
CA GLU A 151 2.15 -4.40 3.13
C GLU A 151 2.49 -5.60 4.01
N ALA A 152 3.54 -5.45 4.81
CA ALA A 152 3.91 -6.32 5.92
C ALA A 152 3.72 -5.54 7.25
N GLY A 153 2.55 -4.90 7.37
CA GLY A 153 2.26 -3.89 8.39
C GLY A 153 2.16 -4.39 9.83
N ARG A 154 2.28 -5.70 10.04
CA ARG A 154 2.21 -6.35 11.35
C ARG A 154 3.46 -7.22 11.54
N PRO A 155 4.46 -6.77 12.32
CA PRO A 155 5.68 -7.53 12.60
C PRO A 155 5.41 -8.96 13.06
N ASP A 156 4.39 -9.16 13.90
CA ASP A 156 3.95 -10.44 14.42
C ASP A 156 3.41 -11.44 13.37
N THR A 157 3.22 -11.01 12.11
CA THR A 157 2.80 -11.88 11.00
C THR A 157 3.90 -12.14 9.97
N ILE A 158 5.07 -11.53 10.15
CA ILE A 158 6.21 -11.64 9.23
C ILE A 158 7.00 -12.91 9.52
N THR A 159 7.32 -13.67 8.48
CA THR A 159 8.26 -14.79 8.53
C THR A 159 9.22 -14.71 7.36
N GLU A 160 10.40 -15.31 7.49
CA GLU A 160 11.40 -15.35 6.41
C GLU A 160 10.83 -15.96 5.13
N ASP A 161 10.07 -17.07 5.26
CA ASP A 161 9.47 -17.75 4.10
C ASP A 161 8.50 -16.84 3.35
N LYS A 162 7.64 -16.10 4.06
CA LYS A 162 6.70 -15.15 3.43
C LYS A 162 7.44 -14.05 2.68
N LEU A 163 8.48 -13.46 3.30
CA LEU A 163 9.26 -12.41 2.64
C LEU A 163 10.06 -12.93 1.45
N ARG A 164 10.61 -14.16 1.53
CA ARG A 164 11.25 -14.82 0.39
C ARG A 164 10.27 -15.07 -0.74
N THR A 165 9.08 -15.56 -0.45
CA THR A 165 8.02 -15.75 -1.44
C THR A 165 7.67 -14.45 -2.14
N LEU A 166 7.42 -13.37 -1.39
CA LEU A 166 7.14 -12.04 -1.95
C LEU A 166 8.28 -11.55 -2.85
N LYS A 167 9.53 -11.63 -2.37
CA LYS A 167 10.70 -11.21 -3.14
C LYS A 167 10.89 -12.01 -4.42
N ASN A 168 10.83 -13.34 -4.34
CA ASN A 168 11.00 -14.23 -5.48
C ASN A 168 9.91 -14.00 -6.53
N GLY A 169 8.71 -13.63 -6.08
CA GLY A 169 7.59 -13.24 -6.94
C GLY A 169 7.65 -11.82 -7.49
N GLY A 170 8.75 -11.11 -7.29
CA GLY A 170 8.98 -9.79 -7.90
C GLY A 170 8.50 -8.60 -7.08
N VAL A 171 8.03 -8.80 -5.85
CA VAL A 171 7.74 -7.69 -4.92
C VAL A 171 9.05 -6.96 -4.61
N ARG A 172 9.09 -5.66 -4.91
CA ARG A 172 10.29 -4.83 -4.78
C ARG A 172 10.32 -4.04 -3.48
N ARG A 173 9.16 -3.77 -2.91
CA ARG A 173 9.02 -2.99 -1.67
C ARG A 173 8.01 -3.64 -0.73
N ILE A 174 8.36 -3.68 0.54
CA ILE A 174 7.43 -3.99 1.62
C ILE A 174 7.32 -2.81 2.58
N SER A 175 6.20 -2.71 3.30
CA SER A 175 6.07 -1.77 4.41
C SER A 175 5.96 -2.51 5.73
N ILE A 176 6.91 -2.27 6.63
CA ILE A 176 6.87 -2.75 8.02
C ILE A 176 6.46 -1.56 8.89
N ASN A 177 5.31 -1.66 9.55
CA ASN A 177 4.74 -0.53 10.28
C ASN A 177 4.91 -0.70 11.81
N PRO A 178 5.90 -0.07 12.43
CA PRO A 178 6.10 -0.15 13.89
C PRO A 178 4.92 0.46 14.66
N GLN A 179 4.28 1.50 14.13
CA GLN A 179 3.27 2.38 14.73
C GLN A 179 3.81 3.16 15.94
N SER A 180 4.61 2.55 16.81
CA SER A 180 5.35 3.15 17.89
C SER A 180 6.58 2.31 18.20
N MET A 181 7.62 2.92 18.73
CA MET A 181 8.79 2.26 19.33
C MET A 181 8.69 2.30 20.87
N ASN A 182 7.47 2.14 21.40
CA ASN A 182 7.19 2.07 22.82
C ASN A 182 6.12 1.01 23.07
N ASP A 183 6.47 -0.04 23.83
CA ASP A 183 5.60 -1.20 24.06
C ASP A 183 4.30 -0.83 24.79
N SER A 184 4.33 0.11 25.74
CA SER A 184 3.11 0.53 26.44
C SER A 184 2.13 1.27 25.50
N VAL A 185 2.63 1.99 24.51
CA VAL A 185 1.79 2.62 23.48
C VAL A 185 1.22 1.57 22.55
N LEU A 186 2.03 0.58 22.14
CA LEU A 186 1.57 -0.52 21.29
C LEU A 186 0.43 -1.31 21.95
N GLU A 187 0.58 -1.64 23.23
CA GLU A 187 -0.45 -2.30 24.02
C GLU A 187 -1.74 -1.44 24.11
N ALA A 188 -1.60 -0.15 24.43
CA ALA A 188 -2.72 0.77 24.56
C ALA A 188 -3.53 0.93 23.26
N VAL A 189 -2.90 0.79 22.09
CA VAL A 189 -3.59 0.85 20.78
C VAL A 189 -4.02 -0.52 20.24
N GLY A 190 -3.91 -1.57 21.04
CA GLY A 190 -4.35 -2.93 20.66
C GLY A 190 -3.41 -3.67 19.70
N ARG A 191 -2.12 -3.28 19.69
CA ARG A 191 -1.07 -4.02 18.97
C ARG A 191 -0.51 -5.13 19.85
N ARG A 192 -0.34 -6.33 19.29
CA ARG A 192 0.20 -7.49 20.04
C ARG A 192 1.72 -7.64 19.90
N HIS A 193 2.32 -6.98 18.89
CA HIS A 193 3.77 -6.99 18.69
C HIS A 193 4.48 -5.99 19.62
N THR A 194 5.75 -6.24 19.87
CA THR A 194 6.65 -5.43 20.67
C THR A 194 7.65 -4.69 19.78
N VAL A 195 8.42 -3.77 20.36
CA VAL A 195 9.56 -3.12 19.70
C VAL A 195 10.59 -4.15 19.23
N LYS A 196 10.78 -5.22 20.01
CA LYS A 196 11.67 -6.32 19.62
C LYS A 196 11.21 -6.99 18.33
N ASP A 197 9.91 -7.29 18.20
CA ASP A 197 9.34 -7.90 16.98
C ASP A 197 9.54 -7.00 15.75
N VAL A 198 9.47 -5.68 15.91
CA VAL A 198 9.76 -4.72 14.83
C VAL A 198 11.22 -4.84 14.38
N CYS A 199 12.16 -4.90 15.32
CA CYS A 199 13.59 -5.05 15.00
C CYS A 199 13.87 -6.39 14.30
N GLU A 200 13.30 -7.48 14.81
CA GLU A 200 13.43 -8.82 14.21
C GLU A 200 12.85 -8.86 12.80
N ALA A 201 11.68 -8.26 12.57
CA ALA A 201 11.08 -8.16 11.23
C ALA A 201 11.96 -7.40 10.23
N LEU A 202 12.61 -6.32 10.68
CA LEU A 202 13.56 -5.56 9.86
C LEU A 202 14.83 -6.36 9.55
N GLU A 203 15.34 -7.14 10.51
CA GLU A 203 16.48 -8.04 10.28
C GLU A 203 16.14 -9.13 9.26
N ILE A 204 14.96 -9.74 9.35
CA ILE A 204 14.48 -10.71 8.37
C ILE A 204 14.38 -10.05 6.98
N ALA A 205 13.81 -8.85 6.87
CA ALA A 205 13.68 -8.14 5.60
C ALA A 205 15.05 -7.84 4.97
N ARG A 206 16.00 -7.36 5.77
CA ARG A 206 17.40 -7.13 5.34
C ARG A 206 18.10 -8.41 4.89
N LYS A 207 17.95 -9.50 5.66
CA LYS A 207 18.50 -10.82 5.31
C LYS A 207 17.95 -11.34 3.99
N VAL A 208 16.66 -11.17 3.77
CA VAL A 208 15.99 -11.53 2.51
C VAL A 208 16.39 -10.56 1.39
N GLY A 209 16.71 -9.32 1.70
CA GLY A 209 17.09 -8.28 0.73
C GLY A 209 15.90 -7.77 -0.07
N VAL A 210 14.78 -7.49 0.59
CA VAL A 210 13.62 -6.77 0.06
C VAL A 210 13.59 -5.37 0.70
N ASP A 211 13.31 -4.33 -0.11
CA ASP A 211 13.25 -2.93 0.33
C ASP A 211 11.96 -2.57 1.06
#